data_4ff9abcfa368b7039f3158096a09bc63
#
_entry.id   4ff9abcfa368b7039f3158096a09bc63
#
_cell.length_a   1.000
_cell.length_b   1.000
_cell.length_c   1.000
_cell.angle_alpha   90.00
_cell.angle_beta   90.00
_cell.angle_gamma   90.00
#
_symmetry.space_group_name_H-M   'P 1'
#
loop_
_entity.id
_entity.type
_entity.pdbx_description
1 polymer ?
#
loop_
_entity_poly.entity_id
_entity_poly.type
_entity_poly.pdbx_seq_one_letter_code
_entity_poly.pdbx_strand_id
1 'polypeptide(L)'
;FNTYYRDNDLYEVVAFTAAQIPDIAGRKYPAELAGKLYPKGIPIYAESDLTGLIREHQVDDCVFSYSDVSYTRVMNLSAIVHSAGANFILLGPRDTMVKSVKPLISVCATRTGCGKSQTSRKVIELLMAKGLKVVAIRHPMPYGDLVRQKVQRFATLEDLAFHECTIEEMEEYEPHVVRWNVIYAGVDNEAILRAVRRHPLALL
;
A
#
# COMPACT_ATOMS: atom_id res chain seq x y z
N PHE A 1 -2.85 -2.45 -8.06
CA PHE A 1 -3.50 -1.50 -8.97
C PHE A 1 -2.54 -0.39 -9.37
N ASN A 2 -2.03 0.42 -8.42
CA ASN A 2 -1.25 1.63 -8.69
C ASN A 2 0.00 1.43 -9.55
N THR A 3 0.61 0.25 -9.51
CA THR A 3 1.88 -0.06 -10.19
C THR A 3 1.71 -0.80 -11.51
N TYR A 4 0.53 -1.40 -11.75
CA TYR A 4 0.33 -2.27 -12.92
C TYR A 4 -0.90 -1.90 -13.75
N TYR A 5 -2.03 -1.60 -13.10
CA TYR A 5 -3.30 -1.39 -13.80
C TYR A 5 -3.69 0.07 -14.01
N ARG A 6 -3.30 0.98 -13.10
CA ARG A 6 -3.79 2.37 -13.07
C ARG A 6 -3.65 3.13 -14.39
N ASP A 7 -2.51 2.97 -15.04
CA ASP A 7 -2.17 3.70 -16.27
C ASP A 7 -2.02 2.74 -17.48
N ASN A 8 -2.59 1.53 -17.40
CA ASN A 8 -2.52 0.49 -18.41
C ASN A 8 -3.87 0.37 -19.13
N ASP A 9 -3.94 0.86 -20.35
CA ASP A 9 -5.15 0.90 -21.20
C ASP A 9 -5.52 -0.47 -21.82
N LEU A 10 -4.73 -1.51 -21.60
CA LEU A 10 -5.06 -2.88 -21.99
C LEU A 10 -6.07 -3.53 -21.03
N TYR A 11 -6.31 -2.92 -19.87
CA TYR A 11 -7.18 -3.46 -18.83
C TYR A 11 -8.17 -2.40 -18.34
N GLU A 12 -9.36 -2.85 -18.03
CA GLU A 12 -10.37 -2.08 -17.31
C GLU A 12 -10.60 -2.70 -15.92
N VAL A 13 -10.32 -1.94 -14.86
CA VAL A 13 -10.61 -2.36 -13.49
C VAL A 13 -12.02 -1.94 -13.13
N VAL A 14 -12.93 -2.91 -13.06
CA VAL A 14 -14.36 -2.66 -12.83
C VAL A 14 -14.69 -2.43 -11.37
N ALA A 15 -13.97 -3.09 -10.45
CA ALA A 15 -14.22 -2.99 -9.01
C ALA A 15 -13.02 -3.45 -8.17
N PHE A 16 -13.01 -3.04 -6.90
CA PHE A 16 -12.25 -3.68 -5.85
C PHE A 16 -13.21 -4.45 -4.92
N THR A 17 -12.73 -5.55 -4.34
CA THR A 17 -13.40 -6.20 -3.21
C THR A 17 -12.52 -6.12 -1.97
N ALA A 18 -13.11 -5.95 -0.81
CA ALA A 18 -12.42 -5.81 0.45
C ALA A 18 -12.98 -6.74 1.53
N ALA A 19 -12.07 -7.39 2.27
CA ALA A 19 -12.39 -8.25 3.39
C ALA A 19 -11.56 -7.93 4.65
N GLN A 20 -10.39 -7.26 4.48
CA GLN A 20 -9.44 -7.02 5.59
C GLN A 20 -9.58 -5.63 6.22
N ILE A 21 -10.27 -4.70 5.54
CA ILE A 21 -10.43 -3.32 6.01
C ILE A 21 -11.89 -3.15 6.42
N PRO A 22 -12.19 -2.89 7.70
CA PRO A 22 -13.55 -2.64 8.15
C PRO A 22 -14.16 -1.42 7.45
N ASP A 23 -15.46 -1.44 7.22
CA ASP A 23 -16.27 -0.31 6.74
C ASP A 23 -15.82 0.37 5.43
N ILE A 24 -15.04 -0.36 4.61
CA ILE A 24 -14.60 0.14 3.30
C ILE A 24 -15.55 -0.26 2.17
N ALA A 25 -16.33 -1.31 2.34
CA ALA A 25 -17.33 -1.72 1.37
C ALA A 25 -18.40 -0.64 1.18
N GLY A 26 -18.84 -0.43 -0.08
CA GLY A 26 -19.76 0.66 -0.44
C GLY A 26 -19.08 2.02 -0.66
N ARG A 27 -17.78 2.14 -0.39
CA ARG A 27 -16.98 3.33 -0.74
C ARG A 27 -16.47 3.26 -2.17
N LYS A 28 -15.85 4.35 -2.62
CA LYS A 28 -15.11 4.39 -3.89
C LYS A 28 -13.63 4.66 -3.65
N TYR A 29 -12.78 3.99 -4.39
CA TYR A 29 -11.38 4.40 -4.53
C TYR A 29 -11.36 5.73 -5.28
N PRO A 30 -10.78 6.80 -4.71
CA PRO A 30 -10.92 8.16 -5.23
C PRO A 30 -10.37 8.32 -6.65
N ALA A 31 -11.03 9.13 -7.46
CA ALA A 31 -10.62 9.42 -8.84
C ALA A 31 -9.21 10.03 -8.91
N GLU A 32 -8.85 10.85 -7.91
CA GLU A 32 -7.52 11.49 -7.78
C GLU A 32 -6.39 10.49 -7.62
N LEU A 33 -6.69 9.30 -7.11
CA LEU A 33 -5.74 8.20 -6.95
C LEU A 33 -5.88 7.16 -8.07
N ALA A 34 -7.09 7.01 -8.61
CA ALA A 34 -7.40 6.02 -9.63
C ALA A 34 -6.77 6.36 -11.00
N GLY A 35 -6.48 7.64 -11.25
CA GLY A 35 -5.82 8.08 -12.47
C GLY A 35 -6.77 8.42 -13.62
N LYS A 36 -6.19 8.76 -14.76
CA LYS A 36 -6.94 9.33 -15.91
C LYS A 36 -7.93 8.35 -16.53
N LEU A 37 -7.67 7.04 -16.45
CA LEU A 37 -8.54 6.01 -17.01
C LEU A 37 -9.80 5.81 -16.15
N TYR A 38 -9.80 6.27 -14.90
CA TYR A 38 -10.89 6.07 -13.93
C TYR A 38 -11.39 7.42 -13.37
N PRO A 39 -11.93 8.34 -14.19
CA PRO A 39 -12.30 9.70 -13.76
C PRO A 39 -13.46 9.74 -12.75
N LYS A 40 -14.17 8.64 -12.57
CA LYS A 40 -15.26 8.48 -11.59
C LYS A 40 -14.82 7.71 -10.34
N GLY A 41 -13.53 7.36 -10.24
CA GLY A 41 -13.03 6.41 -9.24
C GLY A 41 -13.48 4.98 -9.51
N ILE A 42 -13.11 4.06 -8.61
CA ILE A 42 -13.42 2.63 -8.73
C ILE A 42 -14.25 2.20 -7.53
N PRO A 43 -15.40 1.54 -7.70
CA PRO A 43 -16.24 1.09 -6.59
C PRO A 43 -15.54 -0.02 -5.78
N ILE A 44 -15.83 -0.04 -4.47
CA ILE A 44 -15.32 -1.06 -3.54
C ILE A 44 -16.51 -1.80 -2.96
N TYR A 45 -16.55 -3.12 -3.16
CA TYR A 45 -17.62 -4.00 -2.69
C TYR A 45 -17.14 -4.92 -1.57
N ALA A 46 -18.06 -5.57 -0.90
CA ALA A 46 -17.72 -6.65 0.00
C ALA A 46 -17.23 -7.87 -0.80
N GLU A 47 -16.31 -8.66 -0.24
CA GLU A 47 -15.81 -9.88 -0.91
C GLU A 47 -16.93 -10.90 -1.14
N SER A 48 -18.00 -10.89 -0.32
CA SER A 48 -19.19 -11.73 -0.51
C SER A 48 -19.86 -11.52 -1.86
N ASP A 49 -19.69 -10.35 -2.48
CA ASP A 49 -20.35 -10.00 -3.74
C ASP A 49 -19.55 -10.45 -4.96
N LEU A 50 -18.34 -11.00 -4.75
CA LEU A 50 -17.36 -11.33 -5.79
C LEU A 50 -17.96 -12.15 -6.94
N THR A 51 -18.69 -13.21 -6.65
CA THR A 51 -19.31 -14.08 -7.67
C THR A 51 -20.37 -13.36 -8.50
N GLY A 52 -21.14 -12.48 -7.88
CA GLY A 52 -22.12 -11.63 -8.55
C GLY A 52 -21.43 -10.66 -9.50
N LEU A 53 -20.41 -9.95 -9.00
CA LEU A 53 -19.62 -8.98 -9.79
C LEU A 53 -18.94 -9.62 -11.00
N ILE A 54 -18.36 -10.82 -10.86
CA ILE A 54 -17.73 -11.54 -11.97
C ILE A 54 -18.74 -11.77 -13.09
N ARG A 55 -19.92 -12.22 -12.76
CA ARG A 55 -20.98 -12.54 -13.75
C ARG A 55 -21.60 -11.29 -14.36
N GLU A 56 -21.90 -10.29 -13.54
CA GLU A 56 -22.53 -9.05 -13.97
C GLU A 56 -21.64 -8.25 -14.92
N HIS A 57 -20.36 -8.15 -14.60
CA HIS A 57 -19.39 -7.39 -15.39
C HIS A 57 -18.60 -8.23 -16.38
N GLN A 58 -18.88 -9.54 -16.48
CA GLN A 58 -18.15 -10.48 -17.35
C GLN A 58 -16.63 -10.38 -17.17
N VAL A 59 -16.20 -10.42 -15.90
CA VAL A 59 -14.80 -10.22 -15.52
C VAL A 59 -13.95 -11.37 -16.02
N ASP A 60 -12.87 -11.06 -16.74
CA ASP A 60 -11.91 -12.06 -17.23
C ASP A 60 -10.94 -12.48 -16.13
N ASP A 61 -10.44 -11.50 -15.35
CA ASP A 61 -9.33 -11.68 -14.41
C ASP A 61 -9.66 -11.14 -13.02
N CYS A 62 -9.54 -11.98 -12.01
CA CYS A 62 -9.58 -11.60 -10.60
C CYS A 62 -8.18 -11.62 -10.01
N VAL A 63 -7.66 -10.45 -9.63
CA VAL A 63 -6.31 -10.30 -9.09
C VAL A 63 -6.34 -10.31 -7.58
N PHE A 64 -5.65 -11.28 -6.98
CA PHE A 64 -5.53 -11.35 -5.53
C PHE A 64 -4.37 -10.50 -5.03
N SER A 65 -4.64 -9.56 -4.13
CA SER A 65 -3.66 -8.57 -3.64
C SER A 65 -3.54 -8.52 -2.11
N TYR A 66 -4.10 -9.49 -1.39
CA TYR A 66 -3.95 -9.58 0.06
C TYR A 66 -2.61 -10.21 0.45
N SER A 67 -2.12 -9.84 1.61
CA SER A 67 -0.99 -10.47 2.29
C SER A 67 -1.42 -11.00 3.65
N ASP A 68 -0.57 -11.81 4.27
CA ASP A 68 -0.78 -12.38 5.61
C ASP A 68 -2.06 -13.24 5.70
N VAL A 69 -2.29 -14.06 4.68
CA VAL A 69 -3.40 -15.00 4.59
C VAL A 69 -2.90 -16.43 4.41
N SER A 70 -3.68 -17.41 4.87
CA SER A 70 -3.34 -18.82 4.71
C SER A 70 -3.44 -19.29 3.25
N TYR A 71 -2.65 -20.29 2.88
CA TYR A 71 -2.75 -20.94 1.55
C TYR A 71 -4.16 -21.49 1.28
N THR A 72 -4.83 -22.03 2.30
CA THR A 72 -6.21 -22.52 2.19
C THR A 72 -7.16 -21.39 1.78
N ARG A 73 -6.98 -20.18 2.34
CA ARG A 73 -7.77 -19.00 1.96
C ARG A 73 -7.59 -18.65 0.49
N VAL A 74 -6.35 -18.64 0.02
CA VAL A 74 -6.01 -18.32 -1.38
C VAL A 74 -6.64 -19.36 -2.31
N MET A 75 -6.52 -20.65 -2.00
CA MET A 75 -7.07 -21.72 -2.84
C MET A 75 -8.60 -21.73 -2.83
N ASN A 76 -9.24 -21.43 -1.71
CA ASN A 76 -10.70 -21.34 -1.63
C ASN A 76 -11.23 -20.19 -2.50
N LEU A 77 -10.59 -19.02 -2.46
CA LEU A 77 -10.95 -17.89 -3.32
C LEU A 77 -10.71 -18.21 -4.80
N SER A 78 -9.60 -18.86 -5.13
CA SER A 78 -9.33 -19.33 -6.49
C SER A 78 -10.45 -20.22 -7.01
N ALA A 79 -10.90 -21.19 -6.20
CA ALA A 79 -12.01 -22.08 -6.56
C ALA A 79 -13.34 -21.31 -6.78
N ILE A 80 -13.63 -20.32 -5.94
CA ILE A 80 -14.80 -19.45 -6.08
C ILE A 80 -14.74 -18.66 -7.39
N VAL A 81 -13.60 -18.02 -7.67
CA VAL A 81 -13.39 -17.24 -8.89
C VAL A 81 -13.54 -18.10 -10.15
N HIS A 82 -12.89 -19.27 -10.19
CA HIS A 82 -13.00 -20.20 -11.32
C HIS A 82 -14.44 -20.71 -11.50
N SER A 83 -15.16 -21.01 -10.42
CA SER A 83 -16.55 -21.43 -10.50
C SER A 83 -17.48 -20.33 -11.04
N ALA A 84 -17.08 -19.07 -10.90
CA ALA A 84 -17.80 -17.93 -11.44
C ALA A 84 -17.44 -17.62 -12.91
N GLY A 85 -16.36 -18.22 -13.45
CA GLY A 85 -15.95 -18.13 -14.85
C GLY A 85 -14.76 -17.22 -15.12
N ALA A 86 -14.09 -16.66 -14.10
CA ALA A 86 -12.93 -15.80 -14.26
C ALA A 86 -11.60 -16.51 -13.94
N ASN A 87 -10.48 -15.96 -14.41
CA ASN A 87 -9.14 -16.37 -14.01
C ASN A 87 -8.81 -15.84 -12.62
N PHE A 88 -8.00 -16.58 -11.87
CA PHE A 88 -7.44 -16.13 -10.60
C PHE A 88 -5.95 -15.85 -10.75
N ILE A 89 -5.52 -14.60 -10.50
CA ILE A 89 -4.18 -14.13 -10.79
C ILE A 89 -3.45 -13.70 -9.52
N LEU A 90 -2.21 -14.16 -9.39
CA LEU A 90 -1.21 -13.68 -8.45
C LEU A 90 -0.11 -12.97 -9.23
N LEU A 91 -0.04 -11.64 -9.13
CA LEU A 91 0.99 -10.85 -9.81
C LEU A 91 2.35 -11.04 -9.14
N GLY A 92 3.37 -11.23 -9.96
CA GLY A 92 4.74 -11.34 -9.51
C GLY A 92 5.40 -9.97 -9.25
N PRO A 93 6.54 -9.96 -8.54
CA PRO A 93 7.25 -8.72 -8.20
C PRO A 93 7.83 -8.00 -9.43
N ARG A 94 8.08 -8.69 -10.54
CA ARG A 94 8.59 -8.07 -11.78
C ARG A 94 7.69 -6.92 -12.23
N ASP A 95 6.39 -7.13 -12.16
CA ASP A 95 5.38 -6.22 -12.72
C ASP A 95 4.87 -5.22 -11.69
N THR A 96 5.04 -5.52 -10.40
CA THR A 96 4.47 -4.72 -9.30
C THR A 96 5.49 -3.94 -8.48
N MET A 97 6.79 -4.24 -8.63
CA MET A 97 7.86 -3.61 -7.85
C MET A 97 8.26 -2.25 -8.43
N VAL A 98 8.13 -1.20 -7.62
CA VAL A 98 8.60 0.14 -7.98
C VAL A 98 10.09 0.26 -7.71
N LYS A 99 10.87 0.69 -8.72
CA LYS A 99 12.32 0.85 -8.60
C LYS A 99 12.69 2.21 -8.01
N SER A 100 13.55 2.20 -7.02
CA SER A 100 14.19 3.41 -6.49
C SER A 100 15.45 3.74 -7.28
N VAL A 101 15.73 5.03 -7.46
CA VAL A 101 17.00 5.53 -8.00
C VAL A 101 18.06 5.74 -6.90
N LYS A 102 17.66 5.65 -5.64
CA LYS A 102 18.54 5.75 -4.47
C LYS A 102 18.76 4.36 -3.87
N PRO A 103 19.87 4.12 -3.17
CA PRO A 103 20.05 2.90 -2.42
C PRO A 103 18.85 2.65 -1.50
N LEU A 104 18.34 1.43 -1.51
CA LEU A 104 17.19 1.00 -0.73
C LEU A 104 17.54 -0.25 0.07
N ILE A 105 17.20 -0.24 1.35
CA ILE A 105 17.25 -1.40 2.23
C ILE A 105 15.81 -1.75 2.58
N SER A 106 15.37 -2.95 2.27
CA SER A 106 14.03 -3.44 2.61
C SER A 106 14.10 -4.33 3.85
N VAL A 107 13.34 -3.98 4.89
CA VAL A 107 13.20 -4.81 6.08
C VAL A 107 11.87 -5.55 6.00
N CYS A 108 11.94 -6.81 5.63
CA CYS A 108 10.78 -7.68 5.43
C CYS A 108 10.62 -8.68 6.58
N ALA A 109 9.43 -9.23 6.74
CA ALA A 109 9.15 -10.29 7.69
C ALA A 109 8.12 -11.27 7.12
N THR A 110 8.15 -12.50 7.63
CA THR A 110 7.22 -13.56 7.22
C THR A 110 5.83 -13.44 7.84
N ARG A 111 5.70 -12.61 8.88
CA ARG A 111 4.42 -12.33 9.58
C ARG A 111 4.48 -11.02 10.35
N THR A 112 3.32 -10.55 10.80
CA THR A 112 3.19 -9.44 11.76
C THR A 112 3.82 -9.79 13.10
N GLY A 113 4.39 -8.80 13.82
CA GLY A 113 4.99 -8.98 15.14
C GLY A 113 6.41 -9.59 15.16
N CYS A 114 7.07 -9.79 14.00
CA CYS A 114 8.42 -10.36 13.92
C CYS A 114 9.56 -9.36 14.21
N GLY A 115 9.27 -8.15 14.64
CA GLY A 115 10.30 -7.16 14.97
C GLY A 115 10.81 -6.32 13.80
N LYS A 116 10.05 -6.20 12.69
CA LYS A 116 10.42 -5.30 11.56
C LYS A 116 10.76 -3.89 12.03
N SER A 117 9.90 -3.29 12.84
CA SER A 117 10.03 -1.90 13.29
C SER A 117 11.28 -1.69 14.15
N GLN A 118 11.60 -2.63 15.06
CA GLN A 118 12.84 -2.57 15.85
C GLN A 118 14.07 -2.71 14.98
N THR A 119 14.06 -3.65 14.02
CA THR A 119 15.16 -3.87 13.09
C THR A 119 15.38 -2.65 12.22
N SER A 120 14.32 -2.07 11.65
CA SER A 120 14.41 -0.85 10.83
C SER A 120 15.01 0.31 11.62
N ARG A 121 14.54 0.54 12.85
CA ARG A 121 15.09 1.59 13.73
C ARG A 121 16.59 1.38 14.00
N LYS A 122 17.00 0.14 14.25
CA LYS A 122 18.44 -0.16 14.50
C LYS A 122 19.29 0.04 13.26
N VAL A 123 18.80 -0.35 12.09
CA VAL A 123 19.50 -0.12 10.82
C VAL A 123 19.66 1.39 10.54
N ILE A 124 18.58 2.17 10.73
CA ILE A 124 18.63 3.63 10.58
C ILE A 124 19.68 4.25 11.52
N GLU A 125 19.66 3.89 12.80
CA GLU A 125 20.62 4.35 13.81
C GLU A 125 22.07 4.10 13.36
N LEU A 126 22.36 2.89 12.90
CA LEU A 126 23.71 2.51 12.42
C LEU A 126 24.12 3.29 11.17
N LEU A 127 23.21 3.54 10.24
CA LEU A 127 23.49 4.33 9.04
C LEU A 127 23.71 5.80 9.38
N MET A 128 22.90 6.38 10.26
CA MET A 128 23.06 7.75 10.73
C MET A 128 24.38 7.94 11.51
N ALA A 129 24.77 6.96 12.33
CA ALA A 129 26.06 6.97 13.03
C ALA A 129 27.26 6.97 12.07
N LYS A 130 27.08 6.50 10.82
CA LYS A 130 28.07 6.60 9.74
C LYS A 130 27.99 7.91 8.94
N GLY A 131 27.20 8.88 9.38
CA GLY A 131 27.00 10.16 8.70
C GLY A 131 26.09 10.11 7.48
N LEU A 132 25.40 8.99 7.25
CA LEU A 132 24.44 8.87 6.13
C LEU A 132 23.13 9.55 6.48
N LYS A 133 22.53 10.20 5.51
CA LYS A 133 21.18 10.76 5.62
C LYS A 133 20.18 9.71 5.16
N VAL A 134 19.26 9.36 6.04
CA VAL A 134 18.31 8.24 5.84
C VAL A 134 16.89 8.72 6.04
N VAL A 135 15.97 8.22 5.24
CA VAL A 135 14.51 8.34 5.49
C VAL A 135 13.90 6.96 5.60
N ALA A 136 12.90 6.83 6.43
CA ALA A 136 12.06 5.63 6.47
C ALA A 136 10.86 5.78 5.53
N ILE A 137 10.45 4.68 4.91
CA ILE A 137 9.19 4.59 4.17
C ILE A 137 8.32 3.55 4.86
N ARG A 138 7.08 3.92 5.16
CA ARG A 138 6.10 3.05 5.82
C ARG A 138 4.81 3.01 5.00
N HIS A 139 4.13 1.88 5.09
CA HIS A 139 2.76 1.78 4.59
C HIS A 139 1.82 2.40 5.63
N PRO A 140 0.88 3.29 5.25
CA PRO A 140 -0.09 3.86 6.18
C PRO A 140 -1.18 2.86 6.54
N MET A 141 -1.93 3.15 7.59
CA MET A 141 -3.20 2.51 7.84
C MET A 141 -4.28 3.20 7.00
N PRO A 142 -4.93 2.51 6.03
CA PRO A 142 -5.82 3.16 5.06
C PRO A 142 -7.24 3.38 5.61
N TYR A 143 -7.37 3.84 6.86
CA TYR A 143 -8.66 4.08 7.51
C TYR A 143 -9.23 5.47 7.26
N GLY A 144 -8.37 6.43 6.94
CA GLY A 144 -8.71 7.84 6.74
C GLY A 144 -9.07 8.20 5.31
N ASP A 145 -8.86 9.48 4.99
CA ASP A 145 -8.98 10.02 3.63
C ASP A 145 -7.78 9.59 2.79
N LEU A 146 -8.00 8.69 1.84
CA LEU A 146 -6.95 8.12 0.98
C LEU A 146 -6.27 9.19 0.11
N VAL A 147 -6.96 10.27 -0.25
CA VAL A 147 -6.37 11.36 -1.05
C VAL A 147 -5.36 12.13 -0.21
N ARG A 148 -5.71 12.45 1.03
CA ARG A 148 -4.79 13.08 2.00
C ARG A 148 -3.62 12.17 2.35
N GLN A 149 -3.85 10.85 2.36
CA GLN A 149 -2.84 9.82 2.62
C GLN A 149 -2.03 9.42 1.37
N LYS A 150 -2.16 10.12 0.25
CA LYS A 150 -1.39 9.79 -0.96
C LYS A 150 0.11 9.79 -0.71
N VAL A 151 0.64 10.87 -0.13
CA VAL A 151 2.02 11.03 0.33
C VAL A 151 2.01 11.91 1.56
N GLN A 152 2.46 11.40 2.68
CA GLN A 152 2.60 12.12 3.94
C GLN A 152 4.08 12.12 4.32
N ARG A 153 4.53 13.22 4.94
CA ARG A 153 5.89 13.38 5.45
C ARG A 153 5.82 13.76 6.91
N PHE A 154 6.57 13.06 7.72
CA PHE A 154 6.66 13.26 9.16
C PHE A 154 8.11 13.57 9.55
N ALA A 155 8.38 14.76 10.00
CA ALA A 155 9.68 15.20 10.48
C ALA A 155 9.62 15.77 11.89
N THR A 156 8.43 16.18 12.33
CA THR A 156 8.17 16.74 13.66
C THR A 156 6.95 16.08 14.29
N LEU A 157 6.76 16.25 15.61
CA LEU A 157 5.58 15.72 16.29
C LEU A 157 4.30 16.43 15.83
N GLU A 158 4.41 17.71 15.45
CA GLU A 158 3.30 18.47 14.90
C GLU A 158 2.80 17.87 13.58
N ASP A 159 3.67 17.26 12.77
CA ASP A 159 3.26 16.57 11.54
C ASP A 159 2.32 15.39 11.83
N LEU A 160 2.51 14.69 12.96
CA LEU A 160 1.62 13.60 13.38
C LEU A 160 0.22 14.09 13.67
N ALA A 161 0.11 15.22 14.37
CA ALA A 161 -1.18 15.86 14.67
C ALA A 161 -1.83 16.45 13.40
N PHE A 162 -1.03 17.10 12.54
CA PHE A 162 -1.50 17.68 11.28
C PHE A 162 -2.11 16.62 10.33
N HIS A 163 -1.52 15.44 10.30
CA HIS A 163 -2.00 14.32 9.47
C HIS A 163 -3.07 13.46 10.16
N GLU A 164 -3.49 13.81 11.36
CA GLU A 164 -4.54 13.11 12.12
C GLU A 164 -4.23 11.61 12.26
N CYS A 165 -2.98 11.29 12.61
CA CYS A 165 -2.51 9.91 12.74
C CYS A 165 -3.33 9.13 13.77
N THR A 166 -3.63 7.87 13.46
CA THR A 166 -4.19 6.94 14.44
C THR A 166 -3.17 6.62 15.53
N ILE A 167 -3.62 6.00 16.63
CA ILE A 167 -2.73 5.59 17.72
C ILE A 167 -1.66 4.61 17.19
N GLU A 168 -2.06 3.66 16.37
CA GLU A 168 -1.15 2.68 15.76
C GLU A 168 -0.13 3.34 14.84
N GLU A 169 -0.53 4.34 14.06
CA GLU A 169 0.38 5.12 13.23
C GLU A 169 1.35 5.94 14.07
N MET A 170 0.88 6.55 15.17
CA MET A 170 1.72 7.28 16.11
C MET A 170 2.77 6.37 16.75
N GLU A 171 2.38 5.19 17.24
CA GLU A 171 3.32 4.19 17.80
C GLU A 171 4.42 3.78 16.83
N GLU A 172 4.13 3.79 15.52
CA GLU A 172 5.11 3.44 14.49
C GLU A 172 5.97 4.64 14.06
N TYR A 173 5.43 5.86 14.01
CA TYR A 173 6.13 7.03 13.45
C TYR A 173 6.86 7.86 14.49
N GLU A 174 6.28 8.08 15.66
CA GLU A 174 6.87 8.90 16.73
C GLU A 174 8.28 8.45 17.13
N PRO A 175 8.59 7.12 17.29
CA PRO A 175 9.94 6.68 17.64
C PRO A 175 11.02 7.05 16.60
N HIS A 176 10.64 7.31 15.37
CA HIS A 176 11.55 7.80 14.35
C HIS A 176 11.71 9.33 14.42
N VAL A 177 10.60 10.04 14.52
CA VAL A 177 10.56 11.51 14.55
C VAL A 177 11.34 12.06 15.74
N VAL A 178 11.17 11.50 16.94
CA VAL A 178 11.92 11.93 18.15
C VAL A 178 13.43 11.68 18.05
N ARG A 179 13.86 10.86 17.11
CA ARG A 179 15.28 10.60 16.81
C ARG A 179 15.78 11.36 15.57
N TRP A 180 15.05 12.40 15.16
CA TRP A 180 15.38 13.26 14.01
C TRP A 180 15.41 12.52 12.66
N ASN A 181 14.69 11.41 12.55
CA ASN A 181 14.56 10.66 11.32
C ASN A 181 13.24 10.99 10.61
N VAL A 182 13.33 11.37 9.36
CA VAL A 182 12.15 11.67 8.54
C VAL A 182 11.50 10.39 8.05
N ILE A 183 10.18 10.32 8.19
CA ILE A 183 9.37 9.23 7.65
C ILE A 183 8.51 9.75 6.49
N TYR A 184 8.37 8.92 5.49
CA TYR A 184 7.34 9.05 4.47
C TYR A 184 6.37 7.88 4.59
N ALA A 185 5.08 8.18 4.58
CA ALA A 185 4.03 7.18 4.49
C ALA A 185 3.06 7.56 3.36
N GLY A 186 2.37 6.60 2.78
CA GLY A 186 1.37 6.91 1.79
C GLY A 186 0.89 5.69 1.01
N VAL A 187 -0.27 5.83 0.40
CA VAL A 187 -0.91 4.78 -0.40
C VAL A 187 -0.37 4.70 -1.83
N ASP A 188 0.40 5.71 -2.27
CA ASP A 188 1.03 5.76 -3.60
C ASP A 188 2.55 5.68 -3.47
N ASN A 189 3.10 4.47 -3.52
CA ASN A 189 4.54 4.22 -3.36
C ASN A 189 5.39 4.92 -4.41
N GLU A 190 4.91 5.07 -5.65
CA GLU A 190 5.63 5.77 -6.70
C GLU A 190 5.72 7.27 -6.40
N ALA A 191 4.63 7.87 -5.94
CA ALA A 191 4.60 9.27 -5.53
C ALA A 191 5.52 9.51 -4.31
N ILE A 192 5.57 8.59 -3.35
CA ILE A 192 6.52 8.63 -2.22
C ILE A 192 7.96 8.63 -2.75
N LEU A 193 8.32 7.69 -3.61
CA LEU A 193 9.68 7.62 -4.16
C LEU A 193 10.05 8.87 -4.95
N ARG A 194 9.10 9.47 -5.68
CA ARG A 194 9.30 10.77 -6.35
C ARG A 194 9.53 11.90 -5.34
N ALA A 195 8.78 11.94 -4.25
CA ALA A 195 8.95 12.94 -3.20
C ALA A 195 10.32 12.81 -2.53
N VAL A 196 10.75 11.59 -2.21
CA VAL A 196 12.05 11.31 -1.61
C VAL A 196 13.22 11.64 -2.54
N ARG A 197 13.07 11.53 -3.87
CA ARG A 197 14.11 11.93 -4.83
C ARG A 197 14.58 13.37 -4.66
N ARG A 198 13.71 14.26 -4.23
CA ARG A 198 14.00 15.69 -4.01
C ARG A 198 14.77 15.94 -2.72
N HIS A 199 14.93 14.96 -1.86
CA HIS A 199 15.68 15.04 -0.62
C HIS A 199 17.06 14.37 -0.76
N PRO A 200 18.12 14.92 -0.15
CA PRO A 200 19.48 14.35 -0.22
C PRO A 200 19.64 13.12 0.70
N LEU A 201 18.61 12.29 0.87
CA LEU A 201 18.55 11.21 1.86
C LEU A 201 18.60 9.85 1.18
N ALA A 202 19.28 8.87 1.81
CA ALA A 202 19.19 7.46 1.46
C ALA A 202 17.88 6.85 2.00
N LEU A 203 17.38 5.81 1.32
CA LEU A 203 16.12 5.13 1.68
C LEU A 203 16.37 3.89 2.53
N LEU A 204 15.47 3.65 3.44
CA LEU A 204 15.36 2.41 4.19
C LEU A 204 13.97 1.82 4.01
#